data_b182fb68a7cf0a18b6c4a98fbe383e9a
#
_entry.id   b182fb68a7cf0a18b6c4a98fbe383e9a
#
_cell.length_a   1.000
_cell.length_b   1.000
_cell.length_c   1.000
_cell.angle_alpha   90.00
_cell.angle_beta   90.00
_cell.angle_gamma   90.00
#
_symmetry.space_group_name_H-M   'P 1'
#
loop_
_entity.id
_entity.type
_entity.pdbx_description
1 polymer ?
#
loop_
_entity_poly.entity_id
_entity_poly.type
_entity_poly.pdbx_seq_one_letter_code
_entity_poly.pdbx_strand_id
1 'polypeptide(L)'
;MGQAKQFDPRERLDHAVDAFWENGFDGSAMQALCKAMGIFPGSLYGTYGDKRQLFVQAVERYMATVSAEAVETLARDASGVAALRRYFGNLVDGILGGKRQWGCLVTNTIVELAQRDPDIRAKLDIGLARLETAFAGAIARARQAGEIPGDTSLDSAAFLVCVVQGMNVLAKTRPSRQRLESIVATALAALGADRVASTNHRKSVTTAAMIVPSLPA
;
A
#
# COMPACT_ATOMS: atom_id res chain seq x y z
N MET A 1 1.22 -45.18 16.99
CA MET A 1 1.30 -44.31 15.79
C MET A 1 0.74 -42.93 16.18
N GLY A 2 1.61 -41.94 16.42
CA GLY A 2 1.20 -40.59 16.77
C GLY A 2 0.57 -39.91 15.55
N GLN A 3 -0.66 -39.53 15.67
CA GLN A 3 -1.37 -38.71 14.69
C GLN A 3 -0.57 -37.41 14.52
N ALA A 4 0.06 -37.19 13.38
CA ALA A 4 0.68 -35.91 13.06
C ALA A 4 -0.39 -34.84 13.22
N LYS A 5 -0.20 -33.88 14.13
CA LYS A 5 -1.08 -32.73 14.29
C LYS A 5 -1.21 -32.07 12.91
N GLN A 6 -2.39 -32.21 12.31
CA GLN A 6 -2.70 -31.62 11.03
C GLN A 6 -2.76 -30.11 11.27
N PHE A 7 -1.72 -29.37 10.88
CA PHE A 7 -1.68 -27.91 10.93
C PHE A 7 -2.31 -27.33 9.66
N ASP A 8 -2.94 -26.17 9.76
CA ASP A 8 -3.38 -25.43 8.57
C ASP A 8 -2.16 -24.80 7.88
N PRO A 9 -1.82 -25.23 6.65
CA PRO A 9 -0.68 -24.66 5.93
C PRO A 9 -0.78 -23.15 5.70
N ARG A 10 -2.00 -22.62 5.58
CA ARG A 10 -2.21 -21.18 5.35
C ARG A 10 -1.87 -20.37 6.59
N GLU A 11 -2.34 -20.81 7.76
CA GLU A 11 -2.01 -20.18 9.05
C GLU A 11 -0.50 -20.18 9.30
N ARG A 12 0.16 -21.33 9.01
CA ARG A 12 1.63 -21.43 9.17
C ARG A 12 2.38 -20.53 8.20
N LEU A 13 1.85 -20.36 6.99
CA LEU A 13 2.42 -19.44 6.02
C LEU A 13 2.31 -17.97 6.46
N ASP A 14 1.24 -17.58 7.16
CA ASP A 14 1.11 -16.23 7.73
C ASP A 14 2.21 -15.96 8.77
N HIS A 15 2.58 -16.94 9.60
CA HIS A 15 3.74 -16.81 10.50
C HIS A 15 5.08 -16.70 9.74
N ALA A 16 5.22 -17.35 8.59
CA ALA A 16 6.39 -17.18 7.75
C ALA A 16 6.44 -15.77 7.13
N VAL A 17 5.29 -15.23 6.73
CA VAL A 17 5.16 -13.84 6.25
C VAL A 17 5.70 -12.88 7.30
N ASP A 18 5.26 -12.98 8.55
CA ASP A 18 5.70 -12.11 9.64
C ASP A 18 7.21 -12.23 9.89
N ALA A 19 7.74 -13.46 9.93
CA ALA A 19 9.16 -13.69 10.15
C ALA A 19 10.04 -13.11 9.02
N PHE A 20 9.64 -13.27 7.78
CA PHE A 20 10.35 -12.69 6.64
C PHE A 20 10.18 -11.16 6.56
N TRP A 21 9.01 -10.65 6.99
CA TRP A 21 8.77 -9.21 6.99
C TRP A 21 9.69 -8.49 7.98
N GLU A 22 9.88 -9.10 9.16
CA GLU A 22 10.77 -8.57 10.21
C GLU A 22 12.25 -8.67 9.81
N ASN A 23 12.68 -9.85 9.34
CA ASN A 23 14.10 -10.19 9.24
C ASN A 23 14.67 -10.18 7.81
N GLY A 24 13.81 -10.07 6.79
CA GLY A 24 14.19 -10.23 5.38
C GLY A 24 14.48 -11.68 5.00
N PHE A 25 14.85 -11.90 3.76
CA PHE A 25 15.22 -13.22 3.27
C PHE A 25 16.54 -13.70 3.86
N ASP A 26 17.61 -12.93 3.69
CA ASP A 26 18.96 -13.34 4.12
C ASP A 26 19.04 -13.50 5.65
N GLY A 27 18.37 -12.60 6.41
CA GLY A 27 18.34 -12.62 7.87
C GLY A 27 17.51 -13.74 8.50
N SER A 28 16.68 -14.46 7.73
CA SER A 28 15.82 -15.52 8.23
C SER A 28 16.50 -16.89 8.16
N ALA A 29 16.96 -17.41 9.31
CA ALA A 29 17.49 -18.78 9.38
C ALA A 29 16.35 -19.80 9.36
N MET A 30 16.56 -20.98 8.72
CA MET A 30 15.56 -22.05 8.63
C MET A 30 15.03 -22.51 9.98
N GLN A 31 15.90 -22.59 11.00
CA GLN A 31 15.49 -22.95 12.36
C GLN A 31 14.56 -21.90 12.99
N ALA A 32 14.83 -20.61 12.76
CA ALA A 32 13.98 -19.51 13.24
C ALA A 32 12.62 -19.55 12.53
N LEU A 33 12.57 -19.82 11.24
CA LEU A 33 11.32 -19.99 10.47
C LEU A 33 10.53 -21.19 11.00
N CYS A 34 11.14 -22.37 11.22
CA CYS A 34 10.47 -23.51 11.82
C CYS A 34 9.86 -23.17 13.18
N LYS A 35 10.60 -22.44 14.02
CA LYS A 35 10.13 -21.99 15.34
C LYS A 35 8.95 -21.02 15.22
N ALA A 36 9.05 -20.01 14.36
CA ALA A 36 7.98 -19.02 14.13
C ALA A 36 6.71 -19.69 13.59
N MET A 37 6.84 -20.61 12.66
CA MET A 37 5.74 -21.36 12.07
C MET A 37 5.19 -22.47 12.98
N GLY A 38 5.91 -22.84 14.06
CA GLY A 38 5.52 -23.92 14.99
C GLY A 38 5.50 -25.30 14.31
N ILE A 39 6.41 -25.56 13.36
CA ILE A 39 6.52 -26.83 12.62
C ILE A 39 7.94 -27.37 12.66
N PHE A 40 8.07 -28.69 12.49
CA PHE A 40 9.37 -29.34 12.40
C PHE A 40 10.01 -29.14 11.01
N PRO A 41 11.37 -29.14 10.91
CA PRO A 41 12.07 -28.98 9.64
C PRO A 41 11.58 -29.94 8.55
N GLY A 42 11.36 -31.21 8.84
CA GLY A 42 10.86 -32.20 7.87
C GLY A 42 9.47 -31.82 7.31
N SER A 43 8.59 -31.27 8.16
CA SER A 43 7.28 -30.79 7.71
C SER A 43 7.39 -29.54 6.86
N LEU A 44 8.34 -28.63 7.21
CA LEU A 44 8.58 -27.43 6.43
C LEU A 44 9.04 -27.78 5.02
N TYR A 45 10.09 -28.60 4.89
CA TYR A 45 10.62 -29.03 3.60
C TYR A 45 9.58 -29.80 2.78
N GLY A 46 8.80 -30.68 3.42
CA GLY A 46 7.76 -31.48 2.76
C GLY A 46 6.59 -30.65 2.24
N THR A 47 6.26 -29.54 2.92
CA THR A 47 5.07 -28.72 2.57
C THR A 47 5.42 -27.53 1.69
N TYR A 48 6.51 -26.84 1.98
CA TYR A 48 6.84 -25.55 1.35
C TYR A 48 8.11 -25.59 0.51
N GLY A 49 8.88 -26.71 0.56
CA GLY A 49 10.15 -26.84 -0.13
C GLY A 49 11.31 -26.16 0.61
N ASP A 50 12.22 -25.57 -0.14
CA ASP A 50 13.38 -24.86 0.42
C ASP A 50 13.03 -23.44 0.91
N LYS A 51 14.02 -22.75 1.48
CA LYS A 51 13.85 -21.38 1.99
C LYS A 51 13.35 -20.41 0.91
N ARG A 52 13.88 -20.54 -0.33
CA ARG A 52 13.48 -19.67 -1.43
C ARG A 52 12.04 -19.92 -1.83
N GLN A 53 11.61 -21.19 -1.91
CA GLN A 53 10.23 -21.54 -2.25
C GLN A 53 9.25 -21.09 -1.17
N LEU A 54 9.59 -21.24 0.12
CA LEU A 54 8.81 -20.72 1.23
C LEU A 54 8.71 -19.18 1.16
N PHE A 55 9.83 -18.49 0.87
CA PHE A 55 9.84 -17.03 0.76
C PHE A 55 8.94 -16.53 -0.37
N VAL A 56 9.01 -17.17 -1.55
CA VAL A 56 8.14 -16.83 -2.69
C VAL A 56 6.67 -16.97 -2.30
N GLN A 57 6.29 -18.08 -1.63
CA GLN A 57 4.93 -18.29 -1.16
C GLN A 57 4.51 -17.23 -0.12
N ALA A 58 5.41 -16.84 0.78
CA ALA A 58 5.16 -15.79 1.77
C ALA A 58 4.93 -14.42 1.10
N VAL A 59 5.74 -14.05 0.10
CA VAL A 59 5.55 -12.80 -0.66
C VAL A 59 4.23 -12.82 -1.43
N GLU A 60 3.89 -13.93 -2.09
CA GLU A 60 2.61 -14.10 -2.78
C GLU A 60 1.42 -13.99 -1.81
N ARG A 61 1.53 -14.63 -0.63
CA ARG A 61 0.51 -14.55 0.43
C ARG A 61 0.32 -13.11 0.91
N TYR A 62 1.41 -12.39 1.18
CA TYR A 62 1.37 -10.98 1.56
C TYR A 62 0.70 -10.12 0.50
N MET A 63 1.03 -10.33 -0.78
CA MET A 63 0.40 -9.60 -1.89
C MET A 63 -1.08 -9.92 -2.03
N ALA A 64 -1.48 -11.18 -1.82
CA ALA A 64 -2.88 -11.62 -1.91
C ALA A 64 -3.76 -11.16 -0.74
N THR A 65 -3.16 -10.75 0.38
CA THR A 65 -3.86 -10.29 1.59
C THR A 65 -3.63 -8.79 1.82
N VAL A 66 -2.51 -8.44 2.43
CA VAL A 66 -2.20 -7.06 2.88
C VAL A 66 -2.16 -6.06 1.71
N SER A 67 -1.52 -6.45 0.58
CA SER A 67 -1.45 -5.56 -0.57
C SER A 67 -2.79 -5.49 -1.31
N ALA A 68 -3.52 -6.59 -1.41
CA ALA A 68 -4.83 -6.60 -2.07
C ALA A 68 -5.84 -5.73 -1.31
N GLU A 69 -5.91 -5.81 0.02
CA GLU A 69 -6.77 -4.95 0.85
C GLU A 69 -6.45 -3.46 0.63
N ALA A 70 -5.16 -3.10 0.56
CA ALA A 70 -4.74 -1.74 0.29
C ALA A 70 -5.19 -1.26 -1.09
N VAL A 71 -5.07 -2.10 -2.13
CA VAL A 71 -5.54 -1.81 -3.50
C VAL A 71 -7.06 -1.65 -3.55
N GLU A 72 -7.81 -2.53 -2.89
CA GLU A 72 -9.27 -2.45 -2.83
C GLU A 72 -9.76 -1.14 -2.20
N THR A 73 -9.03 -0.58 -1.25
CA THR A 73 -9.35 0.73 -0.65
C THR A 73 -9.49 1.81 -1.72
N LEU A 74 -8.67 1.77 -2.77
CA LEU A 74 -8.71 2.71 -3.88
C LEU A 74 -9.96 2.56 -4.77
N ALA A 75 -10.60 1.41 -4.77
CA ALA A 75 -11.79 1.14 -5.58
C ALA A 75 -13.12 1.42 -4.86
N ARG A 76 -13.11 1.48 -3.52
CA ARG A 76 -14.35 1.51 -2.70
C ARG A 76 -15.12 2.84 -2.77
N ASP A 77 -14.43 3.96 -2.96
CA ASP A 77 -15.06 5.29 -2.94
C ASP A 77 -15.48 5.73 -4.35
N ALA A 78 -16.64 6.34 -4.44
CA ALA A 78 -17.10 7.00 -5.67
C ALA A 78 -16.21 8.22 -5.99
N SER A 79 -15.78 8.99 -4.98
CA SER A 79 -14.81 10.08 -5.11
C SER A 79 -13.40 9.53 -5.22
N GLY A 80 -12.70 9.92 -6.28
CA GLY A 80 -11.31 9.53 -6.49
C GLY A 80 -10.38 10.16 -5.46
N VAL A 81 -10.58 11.43 -5.10
CA VAL A 81 -9.79 12.13 -4.07
C VAL A 81 -10.02 11.54 -2.69
N ALA A 82 -11.27 11.17 -2.35
CA ALA A 82 -11.56 10.50 -1.08
C ALA A 82 -10.87 9.14 -0.99
N ALA A 83 -10.87 8.36 -2.08
CA ALA A 83 -10.16 7.08 -2.16
C ALA A 83 -8.65 7.24 -1.91
N LEU A 84 -8.02 8.24 -2.56
CA LEU A 84 -6.61 8.56 -2.37
C LEU A 84 -6.31 8.96 -0.92
N ARG A 85 -7.11 9.86 -0.35
CA ARG A 85 -6.97 10.30 1.04
C ARG A 85 -7.10 9.13 2.03
N ARG A 86 -8.07 8.25 1.81
CA ARG A 86 -8.28 7.05 2.63
C ARG A 86 -7.08 6.09 2.54
N TYR A 87 -6.60 5.82 1.33
CA TYR A 87 -5.45 4.95 1.13
C TYR A 87 -4.22 5.46 1.90
N PHE A 88 -3.87 6.73 1.72
CA PHE A 88 -2.72 7.32 2.41
C PHE A 88 -2.95 7.47 3.91
N GLY A 89 -4.17 7.77 4.35
CA GLY A 89 -4.54 7.78 5.77
C GLY A 89 -4.31 6.43 6.43
N ASN A 90 -4.80 5.34 5.82
CA ASN A 90 -4.58 3.98 6.29
C ASN A 90 -3.07 3.61 6.31
N LEU A 91 -2.30 4.08 5.33
CA LEU A 91 -0.85 3.87 5.31
C LEU A 91 -0.16 4.58 6.48
N VAL A 92 -0.50 5.86 6.73
CA VAL A 92 0.02 6.64 7.87
C VAL A 92 -0.33 5.98 9.19
N ASP A 93 -1.59 5.60 9.38
CA ASP A 93 -2.06 4.95 10.62
C ASP A 93 -1.42 3.56 10.81
N GLY A 94 -1.22 2.81 9.73
CA GLY A 94 -0.51 1.53 9.77
C GLY A 94 0.96 1.68 10.18
N ILE A 95 1.64 2.73 9.70
CA ILE A 95 3.03 3.03 10.09
C ILE A 95 3.10 3.42 11.57
N LEU A 96 2.24 4.33 12.02
CA LEU A 96 2.25 4.84 13.40
C LEU A 96 1.71 3.82 14.42
N GLY A 97 0.77 2.98 14.01
CA GLY A 97 0.20 1.93 14.85
C GLY A 97 1.08 0.68 15.00
N GLY A 98 2.28 0.70 14.43
CA GLY A 98 3.25 -0.40 14.54
C GLY A 98 2.99 -1.59 13.61
N LYS A 99 1.84 -1.67 12.94
CA LYS A 99 1.52 -2.74 11.97
C LYS A 99 2.50 -2.78 10.78
N ARG A 100 3.13 -1.65 10.47
CA ARG A 100 4.13 -1.48 9.40
C ARG A 100 5.47 -1.01 9.94
N GLN A 101 5.82 -1.36 11.19
CA GLN A 101 7.11 -1.00 11.78
C GLN A 101 8.30 -1.55 10.97
N TRP A 102 8.12 -2.63 10.25
CA TRP A 102 9.11 -3.22 9.34
C TRP A 102 8.98 -2.70 7.89
N GLY A 103 8.14 -1.68 7.65
CA GLY A 103 7.84 -1.14 6.32
C GLY A 103 6.83 -1.98 5.54
N CYS A 104 7.14 -2.31 4.30
CA CYS A 104 6.33 -3.19 3.43
C CYS A 104 7.18 -4.36 2.97
N LEU A 105 6.67 -5.59 3.06
CA LEU A 105 7.41 -6.78 2.63
C LEU A 105 7.78 -6.68 1.14
N VAL A 106 6.87 -6.19 0.28
CA VAL A 106 7.17 -5.97 -1.15
C VAL A 106 8.32 -5.00 -1.33
N THR A 107 8.29 -3.82 -0.67
CA THR A 107 9.38 -2.83 -0.73
C THR A 107 10.71 -3.43 -0.23
N ASN A 108 10.68 -4.16 0.89
CA ASN A 108 11.87 -4.81 1.44
C ASN A 108 12.45 -5.83 0.45
N THR A 109 11.59 -6.64 -0.17
CA THR A 109 11.99 -7.65 -1.15
C THR A 109 12.57 -7.03 -2.42
N ILE A 110 12.03 -5.88 -2.87
CA ILE A 110 12.61 -5.14 -4.01
C ILE A 110 14.06 -4.78 -3.72
N VAL A 111 14.32 -4.19 -2.54
CA VAL A 111 15.66 -3.73 -2.16
C VAL A 111 16.62 -4.91 -1.98
N GLU A 112 16.15 -6.01 -1.40
CA GLU A 112 16.99 -7.15 -1.04
C GLU A 112 17.28 -8.11 -2.21
N LEU A 113 16.28 -8.40 -3.05
CA LEU A 113 16.31 -9.54 -3.97
C LEU A 113 16.07 -9.23 -5.44
N ALA A 114 15.43 -8.10 -5.80
CA ALA A 114 15.00 -7.89 -7.18
C ALA A 114 16.15 -7.88 -8.21
N GLN A 115 17.36 -7.50 -7.81
CA GLN A 115 18.54 -7.55 -8.69
C GLN A 115 19.14 -8.94 -8.82
N ARG A 116 18.93 -9.82 -7.82
CA ARG A 116 19.55 -11.16 -7.71
C ARG A 116 18.63 -12.29 -8.17
N ASP A 117 17.32 -12.05 -8.17
CA ASP A 117 16.31 -13.07 -8.45
C ASP A 117 15.27 -12.55 -9.46
N PRO A 118 15.43 -12.90 -10.75
CA PRO A 118 14.52 -12.47 -11.81
C PRO A 118 13.07 -12.94 -11.63
N ASP A 119 12.85 -14.13 -11.05
CA ASP A 119 11.49 -14.66 -10.84
C ASP A 119 10.76 -13.87 -9.74
N ILE A 120 11.47 -13.55 -8.65
CA ILE A 120 10.94 -12.70 -7.59
C ILE A 120 10.66 -11.32 -8.15
N ARG A 121 11.59 -10.73 -8.93
CA ARG A 121 11.38 -9.43 -9.57
C ARG A 121 10.11 -9.41 -10.40
N ALA A 122 9.90 -10.39 -11.27
CA ALA A 122 8.70 -10.46 -12.10
C ALA A 122 7.39 -10.47 -11.27
N LYS A 123 7.38 -11.16 -10.13
CA LYS A 123 6.22 -11.18 -9.21
C LYS A 123 5.99 -9.81 -8.55
N LEU A 124 7.07 -9.14 -8.14
CA LEU A 124 7.00 -7.80 -7.55
C LEU A 124 6.50 -6.77 -8.58
N ASP A 125 6.96 -6.84 -9.83
CA ASP A 125 6.52 -5.97 -10.92
C ASP A 125 5.00 -6.09 -11.15
N ILE A 126 4.44 -7.31 -11.09
CA ILE A 126 2.99 -7.52 -11.16
C ILE A 126 2.28 -6.84 -9.98
N GLY A 127 2.82 -6.93 -8.77
CA GLY A 127 2.25 -6.29 -7.59
C GLY A 127 2.26 -4.76 -7.69
N LEU A 128 3.37 -4.19 -8.15
CA LEU A 128 3.51 -2.75 -8.37
C LEU A 128 2.57 -2.24 -9.46
N ALA A 129 2.47 -2.96 -10.59
CA ALA A 129 1.57 -2.61 -11.68
C ALA A 129 0.09 -2.63 -11.26
N ARG A 130 -0.32 -3.56 -10.38
CA ARG A 130 -1.68 -3.56 -9.80
C ARG A 130 -1.95 -2.32 -8.97
N LEU A 131 -1.00 -1.91 -8.13
CA LEU A 131 -1.14 -0.69 -7.32
C LEU A 131 -1.20 0.55 -8.20
N GLU A 132 -0.34 0.64 -9.21
CA GLU A 132 -0.33 1.74 -10.17
C GLU A 132 -1.66 1.84 -10.94
N THR A 133 -2.18 0.71 -11.43
CA THR A 133 -3.49 0.65 -12.08
C THR A 133 -4.62 1.13 -11.16
N ALA A 134 -4.58 0.76 -9.88
CA ALA A 134 -5.58 1.21 -8.91
C ALA A 134 -5.51 2.73 -8.65
N PHE A 135 -4.30 3.30 -8.55
CA PHE A 135 -4.11 4.74 -8.47
C PHE A 135 -4.60 5.46 -9.73
N ALA A 136 -4.25 4.95 -10.92
CA ALA A 136 -4.74 5.51 -12.19
C ALA A 136 -6.27 5.52 -12.26
N GLY A 137 -6.93 4.46 -11.79
CA GLY A 137 -8.38 4.38 -11.68
C GLY A 137 -8.98 5.43 -10.73
N ALA A 138 -8.35 5.67 -9.56
CA ALA A 138 -8.78 6.72 -8.64
C ALA A 138 -8.59 8.12 -9.24
N ILE A 139 -7.46 8.39 -9.91
CA ILE A 139 -7.18 9.65 -10.61
C ILE A 139 -8.21 9.88 -11.74
N ALA A 140 -8.53 8.85 -12.52
CA ALA A 140 -9.51 8.96 -13.59
C ALA A 140 -10.91 9.34 -13.05
N ARG A 141 -11.36 8.71 -11.95
CA ARG A 141 -12.62 9.07 -11.29
C ARG A 141 -12.60 10.51 -10.77
N ALA A 142 -11.50 10.92 -10.13
CA ALA A 142 -11.35 12.29 -9.62
C ALA A 142 -11.42 13.34 -10.75
N ARG A 143 -10.82 13.06 -11.92
CA ARG A 143 -10.92 13.91 -13.13
C ARG A 143 -12.36 13.99 -13.64
N GLN A 144 -13.04 12.84 -13.77
CA GLN A 144 -14.41 12.78 -14.26
C GLN A 144 -15.38 13.53 -13.35
N ALA A 145 -15.15 13.47 -12.02
CA ALA A 145 -15.94 14.18 -11.03
C ALA A 145 -15.55 15.67 -10.86
N GLY A 146 -14.54 16.14 -11.57
CA GLY A 146 -14.04 17.52 -11.44
C GLY A 146 -13.40 17.82 -10.08
N GLU A 147 -12.92 16.80 -9.38
CA GLU A 147 -12.25 16.93 -8.07
C GLU A 147 -10.78 17.36 -8.22
N ILE A 148 -10.19 17.11 -9.39
CA ILE A 148 -8.87 17.55 -9.80
C ILE A 148 -8.93 18.07 -11.25
N PRO A 149 -7.91 18.83 -11.72
CA PRO A 149 -7.88 19.30 -13.10
C PRO A 149 -8.01 18.16 -14.11
N GLY A 150 -8.78 18.39 -15.18
CA GLY A 150 -9.04 17.40 -16.21
C GLY A 150 -7.80 16.97 -17.01
N ASP A 151 -6.75 17.79 -17.01
CA ASP A 151 -5.45 17.56 -17.64
C ASP A 151 -4.42 16.89 -16.73
N THR A 152 -4.79 16.57 -15.45
CA THR A 152 -3.91 15.81 -14.58
C THR A 152 -3.51 14.49 -15.24
N SER A 153 -2.21 14.25 -15.47
CA SER A 153 -1.74 13.04 -16.12
C SER A 153 -2.04 11.79 -15.29
N LEU A 154 -2.45 10.71 -15.97
CA LEU A 154 -2.56 9.38 -15.35
C LEU A 154 -1.18 8.81 -14.96
N ASP A 155 -0.09 9.29 -15.56
CA ASP A 155 1.28 8.94 -15.16
C ASP A 155 1.61 9.37 -13.72
N SER A 156 0.80 10.28 -13.15
CA SER A 156 0.87 10.59 -11.72
C SER A 156 0.62 9.37 -10.83
N ALA A 157 0.04 8.28 -11.36
CA ALA A 157 -0.09 7.02 -10.65
C ALA A 157 1.28 6.41 -10.30
N ALA A 158 2.22 6.41 -11.24
CA ALA A 158 3.59 5.95 -11.01
C ALA A 158 4.29 6.79 -9.92
N PHE A 159 4.08 8.12 -9.94
CA PHE A 159 4.57 9.00 -8.88
C PHE A 159 3.99 8.62 -7.50
N LEU A 160 2.69 8.36 -7.41
CA LEU A 160 2.07 7.93 -6.13
C LEU A 160 2.62 6.58 -5.67
N VAL A 161 2.90 5.64 -6.57
CA VAL A 161 3.61 4.39 -6.23
C VAL A 161 4.98 4.70 -5.63
N CYS A 162 5.77 5.59 -6.22
CA CYS A 162 7.07 6.00 -5.68
C CYS A 162 6.92 6.62 -4.28
N VAL A 163 5.90 7.47 -4.05
CA VAL A 163 5.62 8.04 -2.72
C VAL A 163 5.34 6.93 -1.70
N VAL A 164 4.52 5.94 -2.05
CA VAL A 164 4.22 4.79 -1.18
C VAL A 164 5.49 4.01 -0.84
N GLN A 165 6.34 3.71 -1.83
CA GLN A 165 7.61 3.00 -1.58
C GLN A 165 8.51 3.82 -0.66
N GLY A 166 8.64 5.13 -0.89
CA GLY A 166 9.40 6.03 -0.02
C GLY A 166 8.88 6.07 1.42
N MET A 167 7.55 6.16 1.61
CA MET A 167 6.92 6.12 2.94
C MET A 167 7.16 4.79 3.65
N ASN A 168 7.11 3.65 2.95
CA ASN A 168 7.41 2.34 3.53
C ASN A 168 8.88 2.20 3.97
N VAL A 169 9.83 2.81 3.25
CA VAL A 169 11.24 2.87 3.67
C VAL A 169 11.38 3.77 4.90
N LEU A 170 10.75 4.96 4.89
CA LEU A 170 10.77 5.90 6.01
C LEU A 170 10.13 5.32 7.29
N ALA A 171 9.15 4.41 7.17
CA ALA A 171 8.52 3.76 8.31
C ALA A 171 9.54 3.16 9.29
N LYS A 172 10.63 2.61 8.76
CA LYS A 172 11.73 2.03 9.55
C LYS A 172 12.48 3.04 10.43
N THR A 173 12.36 4.34 10.14
CA THR A 173 12.98 5.43 10.91
C THR A 173 12.06 6.00 11.99
N ARG A 174 10.88 5.41 12.20
CA ARG A 174 9.85 5.86 13.16
C ARG A 174 9.52 7.36 12.97
N PRO A 175 9.04 7.77 11.79
CA PRO A 175 8.76 9.16 11.49
C PRO A 175 7.59 9.70 12.32
N SER A 176 7.56 11.02 12.55
CA SER A 176 6.40 11.66 13.17
C SER A 176 5.18 11.66 12.25
N ARG A 177 3.97 11.72 12.83
CA ARG A 177 2.71 11.89 12.09
C ARG A 177 2.78 13.10 11.18
N GLN A 178 3.20 14.24 11.68
CA GLN A 178 3.30 15.48 10.91
C GLN A 178 4.15 15.32 9.65
N ARG A 179 5.29 14.61 9.75
CA ARG A 179 6.16 14.34 8.59
C ARG A 179 5.45 13.51 7.52
N LEU A 180 4.77 12.44 7.92
CA LEU A 180 4.04 11.58 7.00
C LEU A 180 2.87 12.31 6.34
N GLU A 181 2.09 13.06 7.12
CA GLU A 181 0.96 13.84 6.62
C GLU A 181 1.41 14.96 5.67
N SER A 182 2.56 15.59 5.92
CA SER A 182 3.15 16.59 5.01
C SER A 182 3.54 15.97 3.66
N ILE A 183 4.10 14.76 3.65
CA ILE A 183 4.40 14.02 2.41
C ILE A 183 3.12 13.75 1.63
N VAL A 184 2.08 13.26 2.32
CA VAL A 184 0.79 12.96 1.70
C VAL A 184 0.13 14.22 1.14
N ALA A 185 0.11 15.32 1.92
CA ALA A 185 -0.45 16.58 1.47
C ALA A 185 0.25 17.11 0.22
N THR A 186 1.58 17.05 0.19
CA THR A 186 2.36 17.47 -0.99
C THR A 186 2.05 16.58 -2.20
N ALA A 187 1.95 15.27 -2.01
CA ALA A 187 1.64 14.34 -3.10
C ALA A 187 0.24 14.58 -3.69
N LEU A 188 -0.76 14.84 -2.84
CA LEU A 188 -2.13 15.14 -3.29
C LEU A 188 -2.25 16.54 -3.91
N ALA A 189 -1.51 17.54 -3.39
CA ALA A 189 -1.44 18.87 -3.97
C ALA A 189 -0.83 18.85 -5.39
N ALA A 190 0.13 17.97 -5.63
CA ALA A 190 0.70 17.76 -6.97
C ALA A 190 -0.32 17.29 -8.01
N LEU A 191 -1.40 16.61 -7.58
CA LEU A 191 -2.53 16.24 -8.43
C LEU A 191 -3.51 17.40 -8.66
N GLY A 192 -3.34 18.54 -8.00
CA GLY A 192 -4.25 19.69 -8.09
C GLY A 192 -5.52 19.59 -7.25
N ALA A 193 -5.59 18.66 -6.30
CA ALA A 193 -6.77 18.45 -5.46
C ALA A 193 -7.18 19.71 -4.65
N ASP A 194 -6.24 20.54 -4.27
CA ASP A 194 -6.49 21.76 -3.51
C ASP A 194 -6.91 22.95 -4.38
N ARG A 195 -6.56 22.95 -5.69
CA ARG A 195 -6.89 24.02 -6.63
C ARG A 195 -8.39 24.08 -6.95
N VAL A 196 -9.01 22.92 -7.12
CA VAL A 196 -10.44 22.82 -7.45
C VAL A 196 -11.31 23.19 -6.26
N ALA A 197 -10.92 22.78 -5.04
CA ALA A 197 -11.62 23.16 -3.80
C ALA A 197 -11.67 24.70 -3.63
N SER A 198 -10.57 25.40 -3.91
CA SER A 198 -10.47 26.87 -3.82
C SER A 198 -11.34 27.59 -4.87
N THR A 199 -11.42 27.03 -6.09
CA THR A 199 -12.19 27.60 -7.20
C THR A 199 -13.70 27.43 -6.97
N ASN A 200 -14.13 26.30 -6.44
CA ASN A 200 -15.54 26.04 -6.12
C ASN A 200 -16.03 26.90 -4.95
N HIS A 201 -15.19 27.14 -3.95
CA HIS A 201 -15.50 28.04 -2.84
C HIS A 201 -15.68 29.49 -3.32
N ARG A 202 -14.82 30.00 -4.22
CA ARG A 202 -14.96 31.35 -4.82
C ARG A 202 -16.24 31.50 -5.64
N LYS A 203 -16.61 30.49 -6.46
CA LYS A 203 -17.84 30.50 -7.24
C LYS A 203 -19.09 30.49 -6.36
N SER A 204 -19.10 29.71 -5.27
CA SER A 204 -20.19 29.65 -4.31
C SER A 204 -20.43 31.01 -3.60
N VAL A 205 -19.33 31.68 -3.21
CA VAL A 205 -19.42 33.01 -2.54
C VAL A 205 -19.89 34.10 -3.52
N THR A 206 -19.46 34.06 -4.79
CA THR A 206 -19.87 35.03 -5.81
C THR A 206 -21.34 34.87 -6.18
N THR A 207 -21.89 33.65 -6.23
CA THR A 207 -23.29 33.40 -6.53
C THR A 207 -24.18 33.83 -5.37
N ALA A 208 -23.78 33.72 -4.12
CA ALA A 208 -24.50 34.16 -2.93
C ALA A 208 -24.57 35.70 -2.81
N ALA A 209 -23.56 36.40 -3.35
CA ALA A 209 -23.51 37.87 -3.31
C ALA A 209 -24.38 38.57 -4.40
N MET A 210 -24.86 37.83 -5.38
CA MET A 210 -25.72 38.36 -6.47
C MET A 210 -27.22 38.28 -6.17
N ILE A 211 -27.65 37.74 -5.05
CA ILE A 211 -29.07 37.69 -4.65
C ILE A 211 -29.30 38.74 -3.54
N VAL A 212 -29.24 40.02 -3.87
CA VAL A 212 -29.80 41.09 -3.06
C VAL A 212 -31.14 41.49 -3.72
N PRO A 213 -32.29 41.27 -3.08
CA PRO A 213 -33.54 41.78 -3.63
C PRO A 213 -33.55 43.32 -3.54
N SER A 214 -33.78 43.97 -4.68
CA SER A 214 -34.12 45.40 -4.74
C SER A 214 -35.43 45.61 -3.97
N LEU A 215 -35.38 46.36 -2.88
CA LEU A 215 -36.57 46.88 -2.17
C LEU A 215 -37.29 47.86 -3.09
N PRO A 216 -38.61 47.75 -3.23
CA PRO A 216 -39.41 48.77 -3.92
C PRO A 216 -39.53 50.04 -3.08
N ALA A 217 -39.55 51.19 -3.79
CA ALA A 217 -39.73 52.54 -3.26
C ALA A 217 -41.12 52.76 -2.70
#